data_ea3219372de4b4fea4c8b5ede238173f
#
_entry.id   ea3219372de4b4fea4c8b5ede238173f
#
_cell.length_a   1.000
_cell.length_b   1.000
_cell.length_c   1.000
_cell.angle_alpha   90.00
_cell.angle_beta   90.00
_cell.angle_gamma   90.00
#
_symmetry.space_group_name_H-M   'P 1'
#
loop_
_entity.id
_entity.type
_entity.pdbx_description
1 polymer ?
#
loop_
_entity_poly.entity_id
_entity_poly.type
_entity_poly.pdbx_seq_one_letter_code
_entity_poly.pdbx_strand_id
1 'polypeptide(L)'
;DTPSILYYQCSSHANMGNHTIHNSPTINTGVFLKLPTADGTANQVIATNGSGTLSFADSITFPTISSISPGVIENTQTAVTITGTNFKDSSTPPFVDAINASTGAIVTADSVSFTNATTVVATFTISVDGTYFLRLENNDGIACRSGTALLTVSDAPAWTTSAGSLGTVANGGTINFTVAATNATSFAVQSGALPGGASLNTSTGAITGTESGSTQTTTFNFTIRATD
;
A
#
# COMPACT_ATOMS: atom_id res chain seq x y z
N ASP A 1 43.31 -8.72 -53.85
CA ASP A 1 41.85 -8.96 -53.62
C ASP A 1 41.67 -9.65 -52.29
N THR A 2 41.13 -8.96 -51.35
CA THR A 2 40.77 -9.53 -50.04
C THR A 2 39.51 -10.37 -50.23
N PRO A 3 39.46 -11.65 -49.82
CA PRO A 3 38.26 -12.44 -49.96
C PRO A 3 37.12 -11.80 -49.23
N SER A 4 35.96 -11.74 -49.87
CA SER A 4 34.75 -11.12 -49.31
C SER A 4 34.13 -11.90 -48.12
N ILE A 5 34.58 -13.10 -47.87
CA ILE A 5 34.13 -13.99 -46.79
C ILE A 5 35.34 -14.65 -46.15
N LEU A 6 35.47 -14.47 -44.84
CA LEU A 6 36.47 -15.16 -44.04
C LEU A 6 35.76 -16.18 -43.15
N TYR A 7 36.25 -17.41 -43.17
CA TYR A 7 35.79 -18.49 -42.32
C TYR A 7 36.82 -18.78 -41.24
N TYR A 8 36.37 -18.98 -40.02
CA TYR A 8 37.21 -19.60 -39.02
C TYR A 8 36.50 -20.83 -38.46
N GLN A 9 37.28 -21.80 -38.07
CA GLN A 9 36.78 -23.02 -37.45
C GLN A 9 37.54 -23.29 -36.16
N CYS A 10 36.82 -23.70 -35.13
CA CYS A 10 37.44 -24.13 -33.89
C CYS A 10 38.25 -25.42 -34.13
N SER A 11 39.53 -25.42 -33.78
CA SER A 11 40.41 -26.58 -33.97
C SER A 11 40.07 -27.74 -33.04
N SER A 12 39.33 -27.51 -31.97
CA SER A 12 38.99 -28.50 -30.94
C SER A 12 37.63 -29.17 -31.13
N HIS A 13 36.73 -28.55 -31.92
CA HIS A 13 35.38 -29.07 -32.14
C HIS A 13 35.00 -28.91 -33.62
N ALA A 14 34.80 -30.06 -34.26
CA ALA A 14 34.32 -30.11 -35.63
C ALA A 14 32.91 -29.45 -35.73
N ASN A 15 32.69 -28.66 -36.77
CA ASN A 15 31.46 -27.94 -37.08
C ASN A 15 31.12 -26.73 -36.16
N MET A 16 32.04 -26.28 -35.33
CA MET A 16 31.93 -24.99 -34.64
C MET A 16 32.76 -23.95 -35.39
N GLY A 17 32.17 -23.38 -36.41
CA GLY A 17 32.74 -22.30 -37.15
C GLY A 17 31.71 -21.21 -37.41
N ASN A 18 32.16 -19.99 -37.54
CA ASN A 18 31.35 -18.87 -37.97
C ASN A 18 32.01 -18.16 -39.14
N HIS A 19 31.22 -17.46 -39.91
CA HIS A 19 31.75 -16.64 -41.00
C HIS A 19 31.50 -15.17 -40.71
N THR A 20 32.48 -14.34 -41.02
CA THR A 20 32.32 -12.90 -41.02
C THR A 20 32.24 -12.42 -42.47
N ILE A 21 31.19 -11.68 -42.80
CA ILE A 21 31.02 -11.08 -44.10
C ILE A 21 31.63 -9.66 -44.06
N HIS A 22 32.77 -9.50 -44.74
CA HIS A 22 33.36 -8.18 -44.95
C HIS A 22 32.90 -7.61 -46.29
N ASN A 23 31.65 -7.24 -46.41
CA ASN A 23 31.16 -6.67 -47.65
C ASN A 23 30.23 -5.49 -47.42
N SER A 24 30.74 -4.49 -46.74
CA SER A 24 30.10 -3.18 -46.75
C SER A 24 31.14 -2.08 -46.66
N PRO A 25 31.25 -1.25 -47.67
CA PRO A 25 32.09 -0.05 -47.59
C PRO A 25 31.54 0.96 -46.56
N THR A 26 30.47 0.64 -45.91
CA THR A 26 29.80 1.47 -44.91
C THR A 26 29.88 0.94 -43.47
N ILE A 27 30.57 -0.17 -43.20
CA ILE A 27 30.97 -0.54 -41.83
C ILE A 27 32.29 0.16 -41.50
N ASN A 28 32.28 1.45 -41.65
CA ASN A 28 33.46 2.24 -41.36
C ASN A 28 33.18 3.16 -40.18
N THR A 29 32.93 2.57 -39.07
CA THR A 29 33.02 3.10 -37.69
C THR A 29 32.45 2.04 -36.75
N GLY A 30 32.69 0.76 -37.05
CA GLY A 30 32.28 -0.31 -36.19
C GLY A 30 32.96 -0.16 -34.84
N VAL A 31 32.21 0.20 -33.83
CA VAL A 31 32.65 -0.04 -32.49
C VAL A 31 32.76 -1.57 -32.35
N PHE A 32 33.99 -2.08 -32.36
CA PHE A 32 34.23 -3.49 -32.08
C PHE A 32 33.83 -3.71 -30.63
N LEU A 33 32.70 -4.39 -30.41
CA LEU A 33 32.26 -4.74 -29.06
C LEU A 33 33.17 -5.86 -28.55
N LYS A 34 33.91 -5.56 -27.51
CA LYS A 34 34.71 -6.56 -26.82
C LYS A 34 33.82 -7.38 -25.93
N LEU A 35 33.59 -8.63 -26.25
CA LEU A 35 32.83 -9.56 -25.44
C LEU A 35 33.52 -9.85 -24.09
N PRO A 36 32.76 -10.15 -23.06
CA PRO A 36 33.32 -10.67 -21.80
C PRO A 36 34.15 -11.93 -22.06
N THR A 37 35.23 -12.10 -21.31
CA THR A 37 36.15 -13.25 -21.43
C THR A 37 35.73 -14.45 -20.56
N ALA A 38 34.72 -14.30 -19.74
CA ALA A 38 34.17 -15.35 -18.89
C ALA A 38 32.64 -15.30 -18.96
N ASP A 39 31.98 -16.38 -18.62
CA ASP A 39 30.52 -16.43 -18.47
C ASP A 39 30.07 -15.58 -17.30
N GLY A 40 28.88 -14.98 -17.43
CA GLY A 40 28.18 -14.32 -16.33
C GLY A 40 27.55 -15.34 -15.36
N THR A 41 27.05 -14.82 -14.25
CA THR A 41 26.23 -15.61 -13.33
C THR A 41 24.76 -15.57 -13.75
N ALA A 42 23.91 -16.42 -13.16
CA ALA A 42 22.48 -16.42 -13.42
C ALA A 42 21.87 -15.02 -13.18
N ASN A 43 20.95 -14.62 -14.05
CA ASN A 43 20.26 -13.32 -14.04
C ASN A 43 21.09 -12.08 -14.37
N GLN A 44 22.30 -12.23 -14.85
CA GLN A 44 23.07 -11.11 -15.40
C GLN A 44 22.69 -10.84 -16.85
N VAL A 45 22.80 -9.57 -17.24
CA VAL A 45 22.63 -9.08 -18.62
C VAL A 45 23.95 -8.59 -19.17
N ILE A 46 24.12 -8.61 -20.50
CA ILE A 46 25.27 -7.98 -21.12
C ILE A 46 25.02 -6.47 -21.19
N ALA A 47 25.92 -5.71 -20.59
CA ALA A 47 25.89 -4.25 -20.56
C ALA A 47 27.10 -3.68 -21.28
N THR A 48 26.95 -2.49 -21.87
CA THR A 48 28.06 -1.73 -22.49
C THR A 48 28.53 -0.61 -21.57
N ASN A 49 29.84 -0.35 -21.55
CA ASN A 49 30.41 0.80 -20.87
C ASN A 49 30.37 2.10 -21.71
N GLY A 50 29.72 2.08 -22.89
CA GLY A 50 29.70 3.21 -23.82
C GLY A 50 30.99 3.39 -24.66
N SER A 51 32.03 2.58 -24.42
CA SER A 51 33.33 2.67 -25.09
C SER A 51 33.71 1.35 -25.83
N GLY A 52 32.68 0.55 -26.18
CA GLY A 52 32.87 -0.68 -26.95
C GLY A 52 33.23 -1.92 -26.13
N THR A 53 33.30 -1.84 -24.80
CA THR A 53 33.50 -3.02 -23.96
C THR A 53 32.16 -3.48 -23.42
N LEU A 54 31.89 -4.79 -23.53
CA LEU A 54 30.76 -5.46 -22.94
C LEU A 54 31.19 -6.18 -21.64
N SER A 55 30.35 -6.12 -20.65
CA SER A 55 30.52 -6.84 -19.39
C SER A 55 29.18 -7.42 -18.94
N PHE A 56 29.21 -8.39 -18.04
CA PHE A 56 28.01 -8.81 -17.36
C PHE A 56 27.69 -7.83 -16.23
N ALA A 57 26.45 -7.43 -16.17
CA ALA A 57 25.90 -6.60 -15.10
C ALA A 57 24.67 -7.27 -14.51
N ASP A 58 24.40 -7.04 -13.24
CA ASP A 58 23.18 -7.55 -12.61
C ASP A 58 21.96 -6.96 -13.29
N SER A 59 20.97 -7.79 -13.56
CA SER A 59 19.68 -7.35 -14.08
C SER A 59 19.00 -6.42 -13.07
N ILE A 60 18.37 -5.36 -13.56
CA ILE A 60 17.56 -4.48 -12.72
C ILE A 60 16.39 -5.30 -12.17
N THR A 61 16.35 -5.45 -10.84
CA THR A 61 15.25 -6.09 -10.15
C THR A 61 14.33 -5.02 -9.57
N PHE A 62 13.05 -5.04 -9.97
CA PHE A 62 12.06 -4.12 -9.44
C PHE A 62 11.58 -4.60 -8.06
N PRO A 63 11.41 -3.69 -7.09
CA PRO A 63 10.70 -4.02 -5.86
C PRO A 63 9.24 -4.32 -6.15
N THR A 64 8.58 -5.05 -5.24
CA THR A 64 7.12 -5.26 -5.28
C THR A 64 6.55 -5.08 -3.89
N ILE A 65 5.30 -4.63 -3.79
CA ILE A 65 4.53 -4.61 -2.55
C ILE A 65 3.39 -5.62 -2.70
N SER A 66 3.33 -6.60 -1.79
CA SER A 66 2.32 -7.66 -1.80
C SER A 66 1.25 -7.49 -0.73
N SER A 67 1.61 -7.04 0.47
CA SER A 67 0.70 -6.87 1.58
C SER A 67 1.22 -5.86 2.60
N ILE A 68 0.32 -5.44 3.50
CA ILE A 68 0.66 -4.57 4.63
C ILE A 68 -0.03 -5.05 5.91
N SER A 69 0.46 -4.63 7.07
CA SER A 69 -0.17 -4.83 8.36
C SER A 69 0.24 -3.72 9.35
N PRO A 70 -0.73 -3.03 10.01
CA PRO A 70 -2.17 -3.11 9.82
C PRO A 70 -2.62 -2.57 8.45
N GLY A 71 -3.76 -3.02 7.95
CA GLY A 71 -4.39 -2.51 6.72
C GLY A 71 -5.32 -1.33 6.96
N VAL A 72 -5.72 -1.09 8.20
CA VAL A 72 -6.52 0.06 8.63
C VAL A 72 -5.76 0.76 9.75
N ILE A 73 -5.63 2.06 9.65
CA ILE A 73 -5.02 2.92 10.68
C ILE A 73 -5.93 4.12 10.96
N GLU A 74 -5.78 4.70 12.14
CA GLU A 74 -6.43 5.95 12.52
C GLU A 74 -5.58 7.16 12.10
N ASN A 75 -6.11 8.38 12.28
CA ASN A 75 -5.41 9.64 11.97
C ASN A 75 -4.28 9.97 12.97
N THR A 76 -3.82 8.95 13.70
CA THR A 76 -2.68 9.04 14.62
C THR A 76 -1.46 8.38 14.02
N GLN A 77 -0.28 8.75 14.53
CA GLN A 77 0.97 8.16 14.05
C GLN A 77 0.96 6.64 14.24
N THR A 78 0.99 5.91 13.15
CA THR A 78 0.91 4.44 13.15
C THR A 78 2.00 3.84 12.28
N ALA A 79 2.65 2.78 12.80
CA ALA A 79 3.62 1.99 12.06
C ALA A 79 2.92 0.92 11.22
N VAL A 80 3.26 0.85 9.94
CA VAL A 80 2.74 -0.10 8.97
C VAL A 80 3.88 -0.97 8.45
N THR A 81 3.79 -2.27 8.66
CA THR A 81 4.71 -3.25 8.08
C THR A 81 4.32 -3.51 6.64
N ILE A 82 5.25 -3.31 5.72
CA ILE A 82 5.10 -3.52 4.29
C ILE A 82 5.86 -4.79 3.92
N THR A 83 5.17 -5.73 3.29
CA THR A 83 5.76 -6.98 2.80
C THR A 83 5.80 -6.98 1.28
N GLY A 84 6.92 -7.47 0.73
CA GLY A 84 7.12 -7.50 -0.71
C GLY A 84 8.41 -8.22 -1.11
N THR A 85 9.06 -7.78 -2.17
CA THR A 85 10.33 -8.33 -2.65
C THR A 85 11.28 -7.25 -3.14
N ASN A 86 12.58 -7.57 -3.16
CA ASN A 86 13.64 -6.72 -3.71
C ASN A 86 13.74 -5.33 -3.07
N PHE A 87 13.37 -5.22 -1.80
CA PHE A 87 13.66 -4.02 -1.02
C PHE A 87 15.16 -3.94 -0.75
N LYS A 88 15.72 -2.74 -0.87
CA LYS A 88 17.17 -2.52 -0.72
C LYS A 88 17.43 -1.42 0.29
N ASP A 89 18.41 -1.67 1.14
CA ASP A 89 19.02 -0.70 2.04
C ASP A 89 20.49 -0.55 1.67
N SER A 90 20.88 0.66 1.30
CA SER A 90 22.30 0.99 0.99
C SER A 90 22.72 2.25 1.72
N SER A 91 22.80 2.20 3.04
CA SER A 91 23.13 3.29 3.97
C SER A 91 21.95 4.19 4.40
N THR A 92 20.86 4.21 3.68
CA THR A 92 19.60 4.88 4.06
C THR A 92 18.43 3.98 3.72
N PRO A 93 17.35 3.95 4.53
CA PRO A 93 16.16 3.16 4.25
C PRO A 93 15.50 3.59 2.92
N PRO A 94 14.68 2.73 2.29
CA PRO A 94 13.86 3.10 1.14
C PRO A 94 12.95 4.30 1.46
N PHE A 95 12.55 5.03 0.42
CA PHE A 95 11.47 6.01 0.51
C PHE A 95 10.12 5.31 0.46
N VAL A 96 9.17 5.73 1.31
CA VAL A 96 7.81 5.20 1.30
C VAL A 96 6.81 6.35 1.33
N ASP A 97 5.85 6.31 0.42
CA ASP A 97 4.74 7.25 0.31
C ASP A 97 3.40 6.54 0.34
N ALA A 98 2.39 7.17 0.92
CA ALA A 98 0.98 6.84 0.79
C ALA A 98 0.33 7.79 -0.21
N ILE A 99 -0.36 7.25 -1.22
CA ILE A 99 -1.00 8.02 -2.30
C ILE A 99 -2.50 7.83 -2.20
N ASN A 100 -3.24 8.89 -1.88
CA ASN A 100 -4.70 8.83 -1.78
C ASN A 100 -5.31 8.36 -3.11
N ALA A 101 -6.10 7.31 -3.06
CA ALA A 101 -6.65 6.67 -4.27
C ALA A 101 -7.67 7.54 -5.02
N SER A 102 -8.33 8.48 -4.32
CA SER A 102 -9.36 9.35 -4.90
C SER A 102 -8.79 10.67 -5.41
N THR A 103 -7.84 11.27 -4.67
CA THR A 103 -7.32 12.61 -4.95
C THR A 103 -5.93 12.62 -5.57
N GLY A 104 -5.18 11.53 -5.44
CA GLY A 104 -3.77 11.45 -5.82
C GLY A 104 -2.82 12.20 -4.86
N ALA A 105 -3.32 12.75 -3.75
CA ALA A 105 -2.49 13.41 -2.76
C ALA A 105 -1.48 12.44 -2.15
N ILE A 106 -0.25 12.90 -1.97
CA ILE A 106 0.87 12.09 -1.49
C ILE A 106 1.18 12.51 -0.05
N VAL A 107 1.31 11.52 0.81
CA VAL A 107 1.80 11.66 2.19
C VAL A 107 3.04 10.80 2.32
N THR A 108 4.19 11.43 2.55
CA THR A 108 5.45 10.72 2.79
C THR A 108 5.46 10.17 4.21
N ALA A 109 6.02 8.98 4.38
CA ALA A 109 6.17 8.36 5.70
C ALA A 109 7.03 9.25 6.62
N ASP A 110 6.63 9.40 7.88
CA ASP A 110 7.36 10.14 8.92
C ASP A 110 8.73 9.51 9.20
N SER A 111 8.78 8.19 9.12
CA SER A 111 10.02 7.41 9.24
C SER A 111 9.87 6.07 8.54
N VAL A 112 11.00 5.52 8.08
CA VAL A 112 11.08 4.20 7.45
C VAL A 112 12.23 3.41 8.09
N SER A 113 11.96 2.16 8.41
CA SER A 113 12.96 1.22 8.91
C SER A 113 13.03 0.00 7.97
N PHE A 114 14.21 -0.27 7.45
CA PHE A 114 14.47 -1.45 6.64
C PHE A 114 14.75 -2.65 7.55
N THR A 115 13.98 -3.72 7.39
CA THR A 115 14.20 -4.96 8.14
C THR A 115 14.98 -5.98 7.31
N ASN A 116 14.56 -6.21 6.08
CA ASN A 116 15.23 -7.09 5.10
C ASN A 116 14.66 -6.86 3.69
N ALA A 117 15.15 -7.62 2.70
CA ALA A 117 14.74 -7.49 1.31
C ALA A 117 13.25 -7.77 1.02
N THR A 118 12.50 -8.23 2.01
CA THR A 118 11.05 -8.51 1.88
C THR A 118 10.19 -7.74 2.87
N THR A 119 10.79 -6.98 3.79
CA THR A 119 10.05 -6.31 4.87
C THR A 119 10.63 -4.95 5.19
N VAL A 120 9.76 -3.94 5.16
CA VAL A 120 10.02 -2.56 5.54
C VAL A 120 8.91 -2.12 6.50
N VAL A 121 9.25 -1.32 7.50
CA VAL A 121 8.27 -0.69 8.40
C VAL A 121 8.27 0.81 8.12
N ALA A 122 7.13 1.35 7.71
CA ALA A 122 6.92 2.78 7.50
C ALA A 122 5.93 3.31 8.53
N THR A 123 6.25 4.45 9.13
CA THR A 123 5.36 5.11 10.10
C THR A 123 4.69 6.29 9.41
N PHE A 124 3.39 6.40 9.54
CA PHE A 124 2.60 7.46 8.91
C PHE A 124 1.76 8.22 9.93
N THR A 125 1.60 9.53 9.70
CA THR A 125 0.57 10.37 10.28
C THR A 125 -0.26 10.92 9.13
N ILE A 126 -1.42 10.32 8.86
CA ILE A 126 -2.31 10.69 7.76
C ILE A 126 -3.59 11.27 8.35
N SER A 127 -3.89 12.53 8.04
CA SER A 127 -5.02 13.27 8.62
C SER A 127 -6.29 13.27 7.75
N VAL A 128 -6.27 12.58 6.63
CA VAL A 128 -7.41 12.53 5.69
C VAL A 128 -7.85 11.09 5.53
N ASP A 129 -9.12 10.84 5.83
CA ASP A 129 -9.73 9.52 5.66
C ASP A 129 -9.75 9.11 4.18
N GLY A 130 -9.67 7.81 3.95
CA GLY A 130 -9.70 7.25 2.62
C GLY A 130 -8.83 6.03 2.44
N THR A 131 -8.74 5.57 1.21
CA THR A 131 -7.88 4.46 0.83
C THR A 131 -6.64 4.96 0.10
N TYR A 132 -5.53 4.30 0.32
CA TYR A 132 -4.22 4.72 -0.16
C TYR A 132 -3.47 3.57 -0.83
N PHE A 133 -2.89 3.86 -1.98
CA PHE A 133 -1.81 3.05 -2.53
C PHE A 133 -0.53 3.34 -1.78
N LEU A 134 0.35 2.35 -1.66
CA LEU A 134 1.70 2.56 -1.16
C LEU A 134 2.69 2.54 -2.32
N ARG A 135 3.62 3.49 -2.31
CA ARG A 135 4.78 3.55 -3.19
C ARG A 135 6.04 3.36 -2.36
N LEU A 136 6.93 2.52 -2.82
CA LEU A 136 8.26 2.34 -2.24
C LEU A 136 9.30 2.58 -3.33
N GLU A 137 10.33 3.35 -3.00
CA GLU A 137 11.48 3.61 -3.85
C GLU A 137 12.76 3.22 -3.11
N ASN A 138 13.48 2.27 -3.69
CA ASN A 138 14.82 1.90 -3.22
C ASN A 138 15.82 3.03 -3.45
N ASN A 139 16.93 3.00 -2.74
CA ASN A 139 18.00 4.02 -2.86
C ASN A 139 18.67 4.07 -4.24
N ASP A 140 18.48 3.06 -5.07
CA ASP A 140 18.92 3.04 -6.47
C ASP A 140 17.94 3.73 -7.43
N GLY A 141 16.88 4.36 -6.90
CA GLY A 141 15.85 5.05 -7.67
C GLY A 141 14.81 4.12 -8.31
N ILE A 142 14.90 2.82 -8.06
CA ILE A 142 13.92 1.87 -8.59
C ILE A 142 12.71 1.82 -7.64
N ALA A 143 11.55 2.15 -8.18
CA ALA A 143 10.32 2.25 -7.41
C ALA A 143 9.26 1.25 -7.84
N CYS A 144 8.34 0.95 -6.90
CA CYS A 144 7.09 0.25 -7.16
C CYS A 144 5.92 0.94 -6.46
N ARG A 145 4.72 0.60 -6.90
CA ARG A 145 3.46 0.95 -6.22
C ARG A 145 2.63 -0.30 -6.04
N SER A 146 1.89 -0.39 -4.94
CA SER A 146 0.93 -1.47 -4.74
C SER A 146 -0.11 -1.50 -5.87
N GLY A 147 -0.51 -2.69 -6.31
CA GLY A 147 -1.47 -2.86 -7.40
C GLY A 147 -2.89 -2.41 -7.02
N THR A 148 -3.20 -2.42 -5.71
CA THR A 148 -4.47 -1.95 -5.13
C THR A 148 -4.18 -0.98 -3.99
N ALA A 149 -5.17 -0.21 -3.57
CA ALA A 149 -5.10 0.58 -2.35
C ALA A 149 -5.16 -0.37 -1.15
N LEU A 150 -4.02 -0.57 -0.50
CA LEU A 150 -3.86 -1.53 0.60
C LEU A 150 -4.13 -0.90 1.96
N LEU A 151 -3.88 0.40 2.12
CA LEU A 151 -4.02 1.10 3.38
C LEU A 151 -5.35 1.85 3.42
N THR A 152 -6.10 1.70 4.49
CA THR A 152 -7.28 2.51 4.81
C THR A 152 -6.97 3.37 6.01
N VAL A 153 -7.29 4.66 5.92
CA VAL A 153 -7.22 5.61 7.03
C VAL A 153 -8.65 5.97 7.40
N SER A 154 -8.98 5.84 8.69
CA SER A 154 -10.33 6.07 9.20
C SER A 154 -10.25 6.39 10.69
N ASP A 155 -10.93 7.44 11.14
CA ASP A 155 -10.92 7.84 12.54
C ASP A 155 -11.86 6.99 13.37
N ALA A 156 -11.44 6.59 14.57
CA ALA A 156 -12.33 5.93 15.52
C ALA A 156 -13.43 6.88 16.01
N PRO A 157 -14.70 6.43 16.10
CA PRO A 157 -15.77 7.25 16.64
C PRO A 157 -15.52 7.65 18.10
N ALA A 158 -15.66 8.94 18.40
CA ALA A 158 -15.56 9.46 19.76
C ALA A 158 -16.92 9.99 20.25
N TRP A 159 -17.43 9.44 21.35
CA TRP A 159 -18.71 9.85 21.91
C TRP A 159 -18.70 11.30 22.39
N THR A 160 -19.66 12.07 21.90
CA THR A 160 -19.95 13.43 22.38
C THR A 160 -21.13 13.44 23.36
N THR A 161 -22.00 12.42 23.30
CA THR A 161 -23.02 12.18 24.34
C THR A 161 -22.39 11.38 25.48
N SER A 162 -22.42 11.95 26.68
CA SER A 162 -21.92 11.27 27.88
C SER A 162 -22.76 10.04 28.22
N ALA A 163 -22.11 8.99 28.73
CA ALA A 163 -22.79 7.84 29.26
C ALA A 163 -23.65 8.24 30.50
N GLY A 164 -24.82 7.64 30.60
CA GLY A 164 -25.74 7.89 31.70
C GLY A 164 -27.19 8.02 31.24
N SER A 165 -28.01 8.70 32.04
CA SER A 165 -29.41 8.90 31.72
C SER A 165 -29.58 9.86 30.56
N LEU A 166 -30.36 9.46 29.56
CA LEU A 166 -30.78 10.35 28.49
C LEU A 166 -31.99 11.21 28.89
N GLY A 167 -32.70 10.83 29.94
CA GLY A 167 -33.88 11.53 30.45
C GLY A 167 -34.99 10.58 30.89
N THR A 168 -36.14 11.16 31.17
CA THR A 168 -37.37 10.45 31.55
C THR A 168 -38.51 10.87 30.65
N VAL A 169 -39.39 9.92 30.33
CA VAL A 169 -40.59 10.14 29.52
C VAL A 169 -41.79 9.62 30.27
N ALA A 170 -42.90 10.37 30.28
CA ALA A 170 -44.15 9.91 30.87
C ALA A 170 -44.74 8.75 30.06
N ASN A 171 -45.54 7.93 30.68
CA ASN A 171 -46.29 6.87 29.99
C ASN A 171 -47.12 7.48 28.83
N GLY A 172 -46.98 6.94 27.63
CA GLY A 172 -47.61 7.44 26.44
C GLY A 172 -46.99 8.77 25.91
N GLY A 173 -45.89 9.23 26.52
CA GLY A 173 -45.20 10.44 26.13
C GLY A 173 -44.26 10.26 24.93
N THR A 174 -43.92 11.38 24.30
CA THR A 174 -43.00 11.40 23.13
C THR A 174 -41.58 11.14 23.60
N ILE A 175 -40.94 10.16 22.96
CA ILE A 175 -39.50 9.89 23.07
C ILE A 175 -38.79 10.71 21.98
N ASN A 176 -37.84 11.52 22.39
CA ASN A 176 -37.04 12.34 21.47
C ASN A 176 -35.68 12.62 22.11
N PHE A 177 -34.76 11.70 21.95
CA PHE A 177 -33.38 11.82 22.40
C PHE A 177 -32.44 11.64 21.20
N THR A 178 -31.21 12.09 21.33
CA THR A 178 -30.18 11.88 20.31
C THR A 178 -28.88 11.52 21.03
N VAL A 179 -28.25 10.45 20.59
CA VAL A 179 -26.87 10.14 20.93
C VAL A 179 -25.98 10.54 19.77
N ALA A 180 -24.82 11.09 20.07
CA ALA A 180 -23.90 11.61 19.07
C ALA A 180 -22.46 11.21 19.37
N ALA A 181 -21.74 10.90 18.31
CA ALA A 181 -20.30 10.67 18.31
C ALA A 181 -19.70 11.36 17.10
N THR A 182 -18.50 11.96 17.23
CA THR A 182 -17.72 12.42 16.08
C THR A 182 -17.20 11.21 15.31
N ASN A 183 -16.99 11.36 14.02
CA ASN A 183 -16.46 10.30 13.13
C ASN A 183 -17.32 9.02 13.07
N ALA A 184 -18.58 9.08 13.52
CA ALA A 184 -19.50 7.97 13.42
C ALA A 184 -20.31 8.03 12.13
N THR A 185 -20.32 6.94 11.36
CA THR A 185 -21.15 6.77 10.18
C THR A 185 -22.45 6.02 10.50
N SER A 186 -22.44 5.22 11.59
CA SER A 186 -23.64 4.47 11.99
C SER A 186 -23.72 4.21 13.50
N PHE A 187 -24.97 3.96 13.96
CA PHE A 187 -25.30 3.62 15.33
C PHE A 187 -26.13 2.35 15.38
N ALA A 188 -25.89 1.50 16.39
CA ALA A 188 -26.67 0.29 16.62
C ALA A 188 -26.86 0.02 18.11
N VAL A 189 -27.99 -0.54 18.51
CA VAL A 189 -28.16 -1.08 19.86
C VAL A 189 -27.34 -2.33 20.00
N GLN A 190 -26.31 -2.30 20.83
CA GLN A 190 -25.39 -3.42 21.05
C GLN A 190 -25.88 -4.40 22.10
N SER A 191 -26.50 -3.88 23.14
CA SER A 191 -27.09 -4.69 24.24
C SER A 191 -28.21 -3.96 24.93
N GLY A 192 -29.08 -4.70 25.64
CA GLY A 192 -30.27 -4.17 26.26
C GLY A 192 -31.40 -3.95 25.26
N ALA A 193 -32.41 -3.18 25.66
CA ALA A 193 -33.55 -2.83 24.82
C ALA A 193 -33.97 -1.38 25.05
N LEU A 194 -34.38 -0.73 23.98
CA LEU A 194 -35.03 0.56 24.02
C LEU A 194 -36.42 0.44 24.65
N PRO A 195 -37.01 1.52 25.23
CA PRO A 195 -38.39 1.54 25.64
C PRO A 195 -39.35 1.06 24.55
N GLY A 196 -40.46 0.46 24.94
CA GLY A 196 -41.51 0.11 24.00
C GLY A 196 -41.97 1.30 23.18
N GLY A 197 -42.12 1.16 21.87
CA GLY A 197 -42.48 2.23 20.94
C GLY A 197 -41.33 3.13 20.52
N ALA A 198 -40.08 2.95 21.03
CA ALA A 198 -38.91 3.70 20.60
C ALA A 198 -38.18 2.97 19.47
N SER A 199 -37.58 3.75 18.57
CA SER A 199 -36.68 3.27 17.52
C SER A 199 -35.42 4.12 17.45
N LEU A 200 -34.30 3.49 17.15
CA LEU A 200 -33.03 4.17 16.87
C LEU A 200 -32.89 4.38 15.37
N ASN A 201 -32.64 5.62 14.96
CA ASN A 201 -32.19 5.92 13.63
C ASN A 201 -30.69 5.62 13.56
N THR A 202 -30.35 4.61 12.76
CA THR A 202 -28.97 4.09 12.67
C THR A 202 -27.99 5.04 12.03
N SER A 203 -28.45 6.04 11.27
CA SER A 203 -27.57 7.01 10.62
C SER A 203 -27.38 8.28 11.43
N THR A 204 -28.37 8.67 12.26
CA THR A 204 -28.34 9.95 12.98
C THR A 204 -28.18 9.83 14.49
N GLY A 205 -28.32 8.63 15.04
CA GLY A 205 -28.33 8.40 16.49
C GLY A 205 -29.59 8.90 17.21
N ALA A 206 -30.61 9.34 16.46
CA ALA A 206 -31.89 9.78 17.03
C ALA A 206 -32.70 8.59 17.55
N ILE A 207 -33.16 8.68 18.79
CA ILE A 207 -34.05 7.71 19.45
C ILE A 207 -35.42 8.38 19.56
N THR A 208 -36.36 7.96 18.75
CA THR A 208 -37.66 8.61 18.62
C THR A 208 -38.81 7.60 18.72
N GLY A 209 -39.98 8.09 19.09
CA GLY A 209 -41.21 7.30 19.15
C GLY A 209 -42.19 7.80 20.23
N THR A 210 -43.13 6.96 20.57
CA THR A 210 -44.07 7.21 21.70
C THR A 210 -43.95 6.05 22.65
N GLU A 211 -43.68 6.36 23.92
CA GLU A 211 -43.56 5.32 24.97
C GLU A 211 -44.84 4.49 25.02
N SER A 212 -44.65 3.17 25.04
CA SER A 212 -45.75 2.23 25.12
C SER A 212 -45.37 1.00 25.95
N GLY A 213 -46.33 0.54 26.73
CA GLY A 213 -46.21 -0.72 27.47
C GLY A 213 -45.76 -0.62 28.93
N SER A 214 -45.40 0.59 29.40
CA SER A 214 -45.03 0.77 30.83
C SER A 214 -46.23 1.29 31.63
N THR A 215 -46.69 0.52 32.57
CA THR A 215 -47.78 0.94 33.54
C THR A 215 -47.20 1.46 34.86
N GLN A 216 -45.90 1.31 35.04
CA GLN A 216 -45.16 1.73 36.25
C GLN A 216 -43.81 2.35 35.82
N THR A 217 -43.18 3.10 36.73
CA THR A 217 -41.81 3.62 36.49
C THR A 217 -40.86 2.47 36.20
N THR A 218 -40.33 2.44 34.99
CA THR A 218 -39.41 1.41 34.49
C THR A 218 -38.15 2.05 33.97
N THR A 219 -36.97 1.48 34.31
CA THR A 219 -35.70 1.90 33.80
C THR A 219 -35.28 0.95 32.66
N PHE A 220 -35.01 1.52 31.48
CA PHE A 220 -34.48 0.80 30.33
C PHE A 220 -33.00 1.04 30.26
N ASN A 221 -32.21 -0.03 30.34
CA ASN A 221 -30.76 0.03 30.17
C ASN A 221 -30.38 -0.57 28.81
N PHE A 222 -29.62 0.17 28.04
CA PHE A 222 -29.14 -0.27 26.74
C PHE A 222 -27.76 0.35 26.44
N THR A 223 -27.00 -0.34 25.62
CA THR A 223 -25.72 0.15 25.11
C THR A 223 -25.84 0.39 23.62
N ILE A 224 -25.35 1.53 23.16
CA ILE A 224 -25.27 1.86 21.74
C ILE A 224 -23.82 1.81 21.32
N ARG A 225 -23.56 1.21 20.16
CA ARG A 225 -22.27 1.23 19.48
C ARG A 225 -22.32 2.22 18.34
N ALA A 226 -21.34 3.13 18.29
CA ALA A 226 -21.03 3.95 17.14
C ALA A 226 -19.97 3.24 16.30
N THR A 227 -20.09 3.32 14.99
CA THR A 227 -19.14 2.73 14.04
C THR A 227 -18.82 3.80 13.00
N ASP A 228 -17.56 3.85 12.60
CA ASP A 228 -17.04 4.58 11.46
C ASP A 228 -17.24 3.76 10.19
#